data_673dbbcfe9c2eb5e95918ee575c72733
#
_entry.id   673dbbcfe9c2eb5e95918ee575c72733
#
_cell.length_a   1.000
_cell.length_b   1.000
_cell.length_c   1.000
_cell.angle_alpha   90.00
_cell.angle_beta   90.00
_cell.angle_gamma   90.00
#
_symmetry.space_group_name_H-M   'P 1'
#
loop_
_entity.id
_entity.type
_entity.pdbx_description
1 polymer ?
#
loop_
_entity_poly.entity_id
_entity_poly.type
_entity_poly.pdbx_seq_one_letter_code
_entity_poly.pdbx_strand_id
1 'polypeptide(L)'
;MSTQATGRARVRQESCTAKLAKFFPEASPVRIPVRLTRVMGEGNVCTESTVIEFGTPREVLFSSTLPLEFADRLRLENSDGTLDAEASVVALQYTSGRTAVAARFTHEVSNWIVKP
;
A
#
# COMPACT_ATOMS: atom_id res chain seq x y z
N MET A 1 11.53 34.50 -7.27
CA MET A 1 11.38 34.04 -7.04
C MET A 1 10.75 32.94 -7.02
N SER A 2 10.39 32.42 -7.39
CA SER A 2 9.90 31.41 -7.65
C SER A 2 10.06 30.27 -6.91
N THR A 3 10.93 30.11 -6.27
CA THR A 3 11.15 29.02 -5.56
C THR A 3 10.13 28.61 -4.66
N GLN A 4 9.51 29.46 -4.06
CA GLN A 4 8.52 29.11 -3.15
C GLN A 4 7.37 28.52 -3.81
N ALA A 5 7.14 28.86 -4.97
CA ALA A 5 6.04 28.30 -5.68
C ALA A 5 6.20 26.82 -5.79
N THR A 6 7.39 26.39 -6.00
CA THR A 6 7.64 25.00 -6.12
C THR A 6 7.29 24.26 -4.86
N GLY A 7 7.61 24.81 -3.75
CA GLY A 7 7.30 24.14 -2.51
C GLY A 7 5.83 23.97 -2.33
N ARG A 8 5.08 24.95 -2.69
CA ARG A 8 3.65 24.85 -2.53
C ARG A 8 3.05 23.79 -3.40
N ALA A 9 3.54 23.67 -4.59
CA ALA A 9 3.01 22.68 -5.49
C ALA A 9 3.18 21.31 -4.90
N ARG A 10 4.30 21.03 -4.31
CA ARG A 10 4.48 19.71 -3.74
C ARG A 10 3.55 19.43 -2.60
N VAL A 11 3.29 20.42 -1.81
CA VAL A 11 2.43 20.23 -0.67
C VAL A 11 1.04 19.83 -1.09
N ARG A 12 0.61 20.29 -2.25
CA ARG A 12 -0.73 20.02 -2.66
C ARG A 12 -0.92 18.77 -3.43
N GLN A 13 0.15 18.13 -3.83
CA GLN A 13 0.00 16.92 -4.60
C GLN A 13 -0.40 15.76 -3.73
N GLU A 14 -1.38 15.02 -4.19
CA GLU A 14 -1.75 13.79 -3.54
C GLU A 14 -0.84 12.68 -4.02
N SER A 15 -0.55 11.73 -3.15
CA SER A 15 0.14 10.53 -3.58
C SER A 15 -0.81 9.71 -4.45
N CYS A 16 -0.26 8.81 -5.23
CA CYS A 16 -1.11 7.95 -6.03
C CYS A 16 -1.99 7.08 -5.15
N THR A 17 -1.49 6.73 -3.97
CA THR A 17 -2.25 5.93 -3.04
C THR A 17 -3.44 6.72 -2.49
N ALA A 18 -3.26 8.02 -2.27
CA ALA A 18 -4.36 8.84 -1.80
C ALA A 18 -5.48 8.91 -2.81
N LYS A 19 -5.14 8.93 -4.09
CA LYS A 19 -6.16 8.93 -5.13
C LYS A 19 -6.95 7.63 -5.13
N LEU A 20 -6.25 6.52 -4.97
CA LEU A 20 -6.92 5.23 -4.91
C LEU A 20 -7.80 5.12 -3.67
N ALA A 21 -7.38 5.74 -2.57
CA ALA A 21 -8.13 5.66 -1.32
C ALA A 21 -9.53 6.25 -1.44
N LYS A 22 -9.74 7.11 -2.41
CA LYS A 22 -11.08 7.69 -2.60
C LYS A 22 -12.12 6.64 -2.94
N PHE A 23 -11.70 5.50 -3.41
CA PHE A 23 -12.62 4.41 -3.72
C PHE A 23 -12.85 3.49 -2.51
N PHE A 24 -12.23 3.80 -1.38
CA PHE A 24 -12.35 2.99 -0.17
C PHE A 24 -12.78 3.91 0.97
N PRO A 25 -14.08 4.18 1.08
CA PRO A 25 -14.54 5.22 2.03
C PRO A 25 -14.20 4.94 3.49
N GLU A 26 -13.93 3.69 3.83
CA GLU A 26 -13.55 3.38 5.19
C GLU A 26 -12.05 3.50 5.44
N ALA A 27 -11.30 3.88 4.43
CA ALA A 27 -9.84 3.94 4.58
C ALA A 27 -9.44 5.11 5.46
N SER A 28 -8.56 4.84 6.38
CA SER A 28 -7.99 5.84 7.27
C SER A 28 -6.50 5.98 6.98
N PRO A 29 -5.95 7.17 7.10
CA PRO A 29 -4.51 7.34 6.91
C PRO A 29 -3.74 6.60 7.98
N VAL A 30 -2.71 5.90 7.56
CA VAL A 30 -1.79 5.24 8.47
C VAL A 30 -0.40 5.43 7.88
N ARG A 31 0.62 4.97 8.58
CA ARG A 31 1.96 5.05 8.06
C ARG A 31 2.75 3.89 8.64
N ILE A 32 2.71 2.78 7.94
CA ILE A 32 3.30 1.55 8.44
C ILE A 32 4.30 1.03 7.42
N PRO A 33 5.60 1.17 7.69
CA PRO A 33 6.60 0.60 6.79
C PRO A 33 6.52 -0.91 6.82
N VAL A 34 6.54 -1.51 5.65
CA VAL A 34 6.44 -2.96 5.54
C VAL A 34 7.39 -3.46 4.46
N ARG A 35 7.71 -4.73 4.57
CA ARG A 35 8.31 -5.47 3.50
C ARG A 35 7.20 -6.19 2.76
N LEU A 36 7.13 -5.93 1.48
CA LEU A 36 6.15 -6.54 0.60
C LEU A 36 6.83 -7.67 -0.14
N THR A 37 6.26 -8.85 -0.09
CA THR A 37 6.78 -9.99 -0.84
C THR A 37 5.67 -10.50 -1.74
N ARG A 38 5.95 -10.55 -3.04
CA ARG A 38 5.02 -11.16 -3.98
C ARG A 38 5.36 -12.63 -4.07
N VAL A 39 4.39 -13.47 -3.75
CA VAL A 39 4.59 -14.91 -3.78
C VAL A 39 4.33 -15.40 -5.20
N MET A 40 5.36 -15.84 -5.86
CA MET A 40 5.26 -16.38 -7.21
C MET A 40 5.43 -17.88 -7.13
N GLY A 41 4.92 -18.56 -8.10
CA GLY A 41 5.06 -20.00 -8.14
C GLY A 41 6.50 -20.40 -8.26
N GLU A 42 6.81 -21.62 -7.86
CA GLU A 42 8.11 -22.21 -8.13
C GLU A 42 9.28 -21.54 -7.44
N GLY A 43 9.02 -21.01 -6.26
CA GLY A 43 10.10 -20.50 -5.45
C GLY A 43 10.61 -19.12 -5.81
N ASN A 44 10.07 -18.51 -6.82
CA ASN A 44 10.47 -17.15 -7.15
C ASN A 44 9.73 -16.16 -6.29
N VAL A 45 10.45 -15.15 -5.81
CA VAL A 45 9.83 -14.11 -5.01
C VAL A 45 10.37 -12.77 -5.44
N CYS A 46 9.55 -11.75 -5.32
CA CYS A 46 9.95 -10.37 -5.51
C CYS A 46 9.64 -9.65 -4.22
N THR A 47 10.57 -8.83 -3.77
CA THR A 47 10.45 -8.17 -2.49
C THR A 47 10.70 -6.68 -2.65
N GLU A 48 9.95 -5.89 -1.91
CA GLU A 48 10.10 -4.45 -1.94
C GLU A 48 9.76 -3.87 -0.57
N SER A 49 10.46 -2.82 -0.18
CA SER A 49 10.08 -2.08 1.03
C SER A 49 9.15 -0.96 0.61
N THR A 50 8.03 -0.84 1.29
CA THR A 50 7.08 0.23 1.01
C THR A 50 6.41 0.65 2.31
N VAL A 51 5.44 1.54 2.20
CA VAL A 51 4.72 2.06 3.36
C VAL A 51 3.24 1.91 3.08
N ILE A 52 2.51 1.29 4.02
CA ILE A 52 1.07 1.29 3.94
C ILE A 52 0.60 2.68 4.32
N GLU A 53 -0.08 3.37 3.41
CA GLU A 53 -0.48 4.76 3.60
C GLU A 53 -1.93 4.90 4.04
N PHE A 54 -2.77 3.93 3.73
CA PHE A 54 -4.17 3.93 4.14
C PHE A 54 -4.57 2.51 4.47
N GLY A 55 -5.56 2.37 5.33
CA GLY A 55 -6.04 1.06 5.68
C GLY A 55 -7.48 1.06 6.10
N THR A 56 -8.13 -0.06 5.87
CA THR A 56 -9.43 -0.39 6.43
C THR A 56 -9.26 -1.63 7.28
N PRO A 57 -10.27 -2.09 8.00
CA PRO A 57 -10.11 -3.35 8.73
C PRO A 57 -9.73 -4.54 7.85
N ARG A 58 -10.00 -4.46 6.54
CA ARG A 58 -9.75 -5.59 5.65
C ARG A 58 -8.77 -5.32 4.54
N GLU A 59 -8.43 -4.06 4.28
CA GLU A 59 -7.57 -3.75 3.14
C GLU A 59 -6.43 -2.84 3.53
N VAL A 60 -5.35 -2.94 2.79
CA VAL A 60 -4.22 -2.03 2.90
C VAL A 60 -4.00 -1.36 1.55
N LEU A 61 -3.60 -0.10 1.59
CA LEU A 61 -3.30 0.65 0.37
C LEU A 61 -1.88 1.16 0.45
N PHE A 62 -1.12 0.92 -0.60
CA PHE A 62 0.28 1.30 -0.67
C PHE A 62 0.68 1.52 -2.11
N SER A 63 1.89 2.00 -2.35
CA SER A 63 2.40 2.10 -3.71
C SER A 63 3.54 1.13 -3.90
N SER A 64 3.71 0.67 -5.13
CA SER A 64 4.72 -0.34 -5.43
C SER A 64 5.31 -0.08 -6.80
N THR A 65 6.55 -0.51 -6.98
CA THR A 65 7.19 -0.52 -8.29
C THR A 65 7.26 -1.93 -8.87
N LEU A 66 6.75 -2.91 -8.14
CA LEU A 66 6.73 -4.28 -8.64
C LEU A 66 5.61 -4.44 -9.66
N PRO A 67 5.76 -5.39 -10.56
CA PRO A 67 4.73 -5.62 -11.60
C PRO A 67 3.58 -6.47 -11.06
N LEU A 68 2.82 -5.89 -10.15
CA LEU A 68 1.72 -6.59 -9.51
C LEU A 68 0.50 -6.60 -10.40
N GLU A 69 -0.31 -7.65 -10.25
CA GLU A 69 -1.53 -7.83 -11.02
C GLU A 69 -2.67 -8.17 -10.09
N PHE A 70 -3.87 -8.01 -10.61
CA PHE A 70 -5.07 -8.35 -9.86
C PHE A 70 -4.98 -9.81 -9.39
N ALA A 71 -5.35 -10.03 -8.15
CA ALA A 71 -5.38 -11.35 -7.51
C ALA A 71 -4.00 -11.90 -7.13
N ASP A 72 -2.94 -11.14 -7.37
CA ASP A 72 -1.64 -11.58 -6.87
C ASP A 72 -1.67 -11.72 -5.37
N ARG A 73 -0.96 -12.71 -4.87
CA ARG A 73 -0.83 -12.93 -3.44
C ARG A 73 0.41 -12.26 -2.92
N LEU A 74 0.26 -11.55 -1.82
CA LEU A 74 1.32 -10.76 -1.23
C LEU A 74 1.45 -11.11 0.23
N ARG A 75 2.67 -10.99 0.75
CA ARG A 75 2.89 -11.06 2.18
C ARG A 75 3.42 -9.72 2.64
N LEU A 76 2.87 -9.22 3.72
CA LEU A 76 3.20 -7.92 4.26
C LEU A 76 3.70 -8.11 5.69
N GLU A 77 4.91 -7.64 5.93
CA GLU A 77 5.53 -7.78 7.25
C GLU A 77 6.12 -6.46 7.67
N ASN A 78 5.89 -6.03 8.90
CA ASN A 78 6.61 -4.88 9.40
C ASN A 78 7.80 -5.35 10.23
N SER A 79 8.65 -4.40 10.60
CA SER A 79 9.94 -4.78 11.18
C SER A 79 9.83 -5.38 12.58
N ASP A 80 8.79 -5.02 13.32
CA ASP A 80 8.67 -5.53 14.69
C ASP A 80 7.74 -6.73 14.79
N GLY A 81 7.25 -7.22 13.66
CA GLY A 81 6.44 -8.44 13.66
C GLY A 81 5.00 -8.26 14.08
N THR A 82 4.57 -7.03 14.35
CA THR A 82 3.18 -6.82 14.74
C THR A 82 2.22 -6.97 13.58
N LEU A 83 2.71 -6.84 12.36
CA LEU A 83 1.90 -7.09 11.18
C LEU A 83 2.63 -8.11 10.33
N ASP A 84 2.00 -9.24 10.10
CA ASP A 84 2.53 -10.29 9.24
C ASP A 84 1.30 -10.96 8.66
N ALA A 85 0.94 -10.60 7.45
CA ALA A 85 -0.31 -11.04 6.89
C ALA A 85 -0.19 -11.28 5.40
N GLU A 86 -1.09 -12.12 4.91
CA GLU A 86 -1.21 -12.38 3.49
C GLU A 86 -2.39 -11.60 2.95
N ALA A 87 -2.24 -11.07 1.76
CA ALA A 87 -3.30 -10.29 1.14
C ALA A 87 -3.32 -10.58 -0.36
N SER A 88 -4.42 -10.26 -0.99
CA SER A 88 -4.58 -10.44 -2.42
C SER A 88 -4.91 -9.10 -3.05
N VAL A 89 -4.30 -8.79 -4.17
CA VAL A 89 -4.50 -7.52 -4.86
C VAL A 89 -5.94 -7.45 -5.37
N VAL A 90 -6.65 -6.39 -4.97
CA VAL A 90 -8.04 -6.19 -5.40
C VAL A 90 -8.22 -4.95 -6.26
N ALA A 91 -7.25 -4.05 -6.29
CA ALA A 91 -7.34 -2.88 -7.14
C ALA A 91 -5.95 -2.33 -7.43
N LEU A 92 -5.78 -1.81 -8.63
CA LEU A 92 -4.52 -1.23 -9.07
C LEU A 92 -4.82 0.05 -9.81
N GLN A 93 -3.95 1.04 -9.64
CA GLN A 93 -4.07 2.27 -10.40
C GLN A 93 -2.65 2.72 -10.78
N TYR A 94 -2.37 2.69 -12.05
CA TYR A 94 -1.04 3.05 -12.54
C TYR A 94 -0.90 4.56 -12.62
N THR A 95 0.25 5.04 -12.18
CA THR A 95 0.63 6.42 -12.39
C THR A 95 2.07 6.40 -12.88
N SER A 96 2.59 7.55 -13.16
CA SER A 96 3.93 7.64 -13.72
C SER A 96 4.93 7.00 -12.76
N GLY A 97 5.48 5.88 -13.14
CA GLY A 97 6.55 5.23 -12.39
C GLY A 97 6.16 4.42 -11.18
N ARG A 98 4.91 4.46 -10.76
CA ARG A 98 4.48 3.70 -9.59
C ARG A 98 3.05 3.23 -9.76
N THR A 99 2.68 2.23 -8.99
CA THR A 99 1.34 1.69 -9.01
C THR A 99 0.75 1.81 -7.61
N ALA A 100 -0.41 2.41 -7.51
CA ALA A 100 -1.17 2.38 -6.27
C ALA A 100 -1.88 1.04 -6.20
N VAL A 101 -1.81 0.40 -5.06
CA VAL A 101 -2.30 -0.97 -4.87
C VAL A 101 -3.21 -1.01 -3.67
N ALA A 102 -4.36 -1.65 -3.83
CA ALA A 102 -5.19 -2.03 -2.71
C ALA A 102 -5.18 -3.54 -2.63
N ALA A 103 -4.89 -4.07 -1.46
CA ALA A 103 -4.86 -5.51 -1.23
C ALA A 103 -5.73 -5.83 -0.04
N ARG A 104 -6.49 -6.91 -0.17
CA ARG A 104 -7.40 -7.36 0.89
C ARG A 104 -6.78 -8.55 1.59
N PHE A 105 -6.79 -8.52 2.92
CA PHE A 105 -6.27 -9.63 3.69
C PHE A 105 -7.03 -10.90 3.33
N THR A 106 -6.29 -11.99 3.20
CA THR A 106 -6.91 -13.28 2.91
C THR A 106 -7.48 -13.91 4.17
N HIS A 107 -7.06 -13.43 5.34
CA HIS A 107 -7.58 -13.88 6.61
C HIS A 107 -7.85 -12.66 7.47
N GLU A 108 -8.66 -12.83 8.48
CA GLU A 108 -8.97 -11.72 9.36
C GLU A 108 -7.72 -11.31 10.13
N VAL A 109 -7.46 -10.01 10.18
CA VAL A 109 -6.31 -9.46 10.90
C VAL A 109 -6.86 -8.48 11.92
N SER A 110 -6.79 -8.85 13.19
CA SER A 110 -7.37 -8.03 14.24
C SER A 110 -6.44 -6.93 14.66
N ASN A 111 -7.03 -5.78 14.94
CA ASN A 111 -6.31 -4.68 15.59
C ASN A 111 -5.04 -4.23 14.88
N TRP A 112 -4.99 -4.40 13.57
CA TRP A 112 -3.79 -3.95 12.86
C TRP A 112 -3.80 -2.43 12.63
N ILE A 113 -4.97 -1.82 12.62
CA ILE A 113 -5.07 -0.38 12.48
C ILE A 113 -5.09 0.23 13.87
N VAL A 114 -4.13 1.09 14.13
CA VAL A 114 -4.06 1.77 15.41
C VAL A 114 -4.91 3.02 15.31
N LYS A 115 -5.88 3.11 16.19
CA LYS A 115 -6.74 4.27 16.17
C LYS A 115 -6.05 5.43 16.83
N PRO A 116 -6.14 6.61 16.25
CA PRO A 116 -5.54 7.80 16.85
C PRO A 116 -6.25 8.22 18.10
#